data_8c374a11461f1efb0a03d15c0eab23e5
#
_entry.id   8c374a11461f1efb0a03d15c0eab23e5
#
_cell.length_a   1.000
_cell.length_b   1.000
_cell.length_c   1.000
_cell.angle_alpha   90.00
_cell.angle_beta   90.00
_cell.angle_gamma   90.00
#
_symmetry.space_group_name_H-M   'P 1'
#
loop_
_entity.id
_entity.type
_entity.pdbx_description
1 polymer ?
#
loop_
_entity_poly.entity_id
_entity_poly.type
_entity_poly.pdbx_seq_one_letter_code
_entity_poly.pdbx_strand_id
1 'polypeptide(L)'
;MKNRQPISWTIAASDSGAGAGIQADIKTFADLGAYGCSAITAITAQNTQGVKHVAPVTTSLLAQQLDALIEDLPPIAIKIGVLPTIEMVALVTDFLGKLPDTFVIFDPVIKPTKGQTFTGDNSIDGMKSLFPYVNLVTPNIPEAEYLTGTTITDIDSQYHAAQQLSSLGAEAVLLTGGHNDDLIHTQDLLLINNQSYWLTNKRHLTNHTHGTGCVLSSAIAAFVSHGKTMKNAVVLANAYVNKGIASATSLGPLEGSGCVRQTGWPDNFEYFPQVSIAADRYQLPSMVSCNTDSLGLYPVVDSIDWLKKLLPLGINTLQLRMKDVPAEDLDNIIVEAVSLANKYGARLFINDYWRQAIQYGAYGVHLGQEDIVSADINAIRMAGLRLGISTHSEFEFCYAATYRPSYLAIGSIFPTQTKEVIEVGLVNLNYWAQLLRNHFPLVAIGGIAIDNIEGVADSGVGSIAVVSAITQANDYRAAVASLQDKIKHQVKMKKST
;
A
#
# COMPACT_ATOMS: atom_id res chain seq x y z
N MET A 1 -19.96 -16.92 6.90
CA MET A 1 -19.40 -17.87 5.91
C MET A 1 -18.17 -18.52 6.51
N LYS A 2 -18.08 -19.87 6.49
CA LYS A 2 -16.92 -20.60 7.04
C LYS A 2 -15.64 -20.14 6.34
N ASN A 3 -14.53 -20.05 7.10
CA ASN A 3 -13.16 -19.77 6.65
C ASN A 3 -12.75 -20.60 5.41
N ARG A 4 -13.12 -20.13 4.21
CA ARG A 4 -12.55 -20.68 2.99
C ARG A 4 -11.26 -19.91 2.70
N GLN A 5 -10.19 -20.64 2.42
CA GLN A 5 -8.93 -20.06 1.96
C GLN A 5 -9.19 -19.33 0.63
N PRO A 6 -8.69 -18.11 0.42
CA PRO A 6 -8.87 -17.40 -0.85
C PRO A 6 -8.15 -18.14 -1.98
N ILE A 7 -8.78 -18.22 -3.13
CA ILE A 7 -8.26 -18.95 -4.30
C ILE A 7 -7.69 -17.96 -5.31
N SER A 8 -6.43 -18.16 -5.68
CA SER A 8 -5.72 -17.43 -6.73
C SER A 8 -5.28 -18.39 -7.82
N TRP A 9 -5.45 -18.01 -9.09
CA TRP A 9 -4.94 -18.81 -10.20
C TRP A 9 -3.73 -18.17 -10.86
N THR A 10 -2.88 -19.04 -11.44
CA THR A 10 -1.88 -18.64 -12.42
C THR A 10 -2.12 -19.35 -13.74
N ILE A 11 -2.14 -18.61 -14.84
CA ILE A 11 -2.17 -19.10 -16.22
C ILE A 11 -0.83 -18.72 -16.84
N ALA A 12 0.15 -19.66 -16.83
CA ALA A 12 1.52 -19.35 -17.21
C ALA A 12 2.31 -20.60 -17.60
N ALA A 13 3.55 -20.40 -18.06
CA ALA A 13 4.47 -21.49 -18.36
C ALA A 13 5.07 -22.09 -17.08
N SER A 14 5.44 -23.38 -17.15
CA SER A 14 6.16 -24.12 -16.11
C SER A 14 7.67 -23.91 -16.26
N ASP A 15 8.34 -23.42 -15.20
CA ASP A 15 9.79 -23.29 -15.10
C ASP A 15 10.40 -24.49 -14.35
N SER A 16 11.18 -25.33 -15.06
CA SER A 16 11.85 -26.48 -14.44
C SER A 16 12.88 -26.10 -13.35
N GLY A 17 13.43 -24.88 -13.42
CA GLY A 17 14.33 -24.30 -12.40
C GLY A 17 13.59 -23.75 -11.18
N ALA A 18 12.26 -23.63 -11.26
CA ALA A 18 11.37 -23.15 -10.20
C ALA A 18 11.67 -21.74 -9.66
N GLY A 19 12.36 -20.91 -10.44
CA GLY A 19 12.65 -19.51 -10.10
C GLY A 19 11.65 -18.51 -10.66
N ALA A 20 10.86 -18.91 -11.66
CA ALA A 20 9.84 -18.12 -12.33
C ALA A 20 8.60 -18.98 -12.64
N GLY A 21 7.72 -18.52 -13.53
CA GLY A 21 6.55 -19.24 -14.00
C GLY A 21 5.62 -19.71 -12.89
N ILE A 22 4.80 -20.73 -13.19
CA ILE A 22 3.82 -21.25 -12.24
C ILE A 22 4.43 -21.68 -10.90
N GLN A 23 5.67 -22.13 -10.88
CA GLN A 23 6.32 -22.58 -9.66
C GLN A 23 6.61 -21.41 -8.70
N ALA A 24 7.06 -20.27 -9.20
CA ALA A 24 7.22 -19.05 -8.42
C ALA A 24 5.85 -18.53 -7.94
N ASP A 25 4.85 -18.57 -8.83
CA ASP A 25 3.50 -18.10 -8.56
C ASP A 25 2.84 -18.92 -7.42
N ILE A 26 2.85 -20.26 -7.52
CA ILE A 26 2.28 -21.16 -6.50
C ILE A 26 3.01 -21.02 -5.15
N LYS A 27 4.35 -20.91 -5.16
CA LYS A 27 5.12 -20.65 -3.93
C LYS A 27 4.69 -19.34 -3.27
N THR A 28 4.52 -18.28 -4.07
CA THR A 28 4.10 -16.96 -3.59
C THR A 28 2.67 -17.00 -3.03
N PHE A 29 1.73 -17.66 -3.72
CA PHE A 29 0.37 -17.84 -3.21
C PHE A 29 0.36 -18.56 -1.87
N ALA A 30 1.07 -19.69 -1.77
CA ALA A 30 1.15 -20.48 -0.55
C ALA A 30 1.79 -19.72 0.62
N ASP A 31 2.88 -19.00 0.36
CA ASP A 31 3.62 -18.21 1.37
C ASP A 31 2.77 -17.04 1.90
N LEU A 32 1.89 -16.48 1.08
CA LEU A 32 0.94 -15.43 1.44
C LEU A 32 -0.42 -15.95 1.91
N GLY A 33 -0.60 -17.28 2.06
CA GLY A 33 -1.80 -17.89 2.61
C GLY A 33 -2.98 -18.02 1.64
N ALA A 34 -2.78 -17.84 0.33
CA ALA A 34 -3.78 -18.12 -0.69
C ALA A 34 -3.65 -19.56 -1.21
N TYR A 35 -4.77 -20.16 -1.61
CA TYR A 35 -4.75 -21.45 -2.31
C TYR A 35 -4.49 -21.20 -3.79
N GLY A 36 -3.31 -21.66 -4.25
CA GLY A 36 -2.86 -21.46 -5.62
C GLY A 36 -3.27 -22.59 -6.56
N CYS A 37 -4.00 -22.28 -7.63
CA CYS A 37 -4.24 -23.19 -8.76
C CYS A 37 -3.42 -22.77 -9.97
N SER A 38 -3.11 -23.70 -10.88
CA SER A 38 -2.36 -23.40 -12.10
C SER A 38 -2.96 -24.04 -13.34
N ALA A 39 -3.03 -23.23 -14.43
CA ALA A 39 -3.26 -23.71 -15.80
C ALA A 39 -1.96 -23.51 -16.60
N ILE A 40 -1.35 -24.59 -17.08
CA ILE A 40 -0.05 -24.59 -17.73
C ILE A 40 -0.21 -24.26 -19.20
N THR A 41 0.52 -23.24 -19.67
CA THR A 41 0.53 -22.81 -21.09
C THR A 41 1.72 -23.39 -21.88
N ALA A 42 2.85 -23.62 -21.23
CA ALA A 42 4.02 -24.25 -21.80
C ALA A 42 4.85 -24.97 -20.73
N ILE A 43 5.68 -25.92 -21.16
CA ILE A 43 6.72 -26.53 -20.33
C ILE A 43 8.06 -26.02 -20.85
N THR A 44 8.93 -25.52 -19.96
CA THR A 44 10.27 -25.07 -20.34
C THR A 44 11.34 -25.99 -19.82
N ALA A 45 12.44 -26.12 -20.59
CA ALA A 45 13.73 -26.58 -20.08
C ALA A 45 14.54 -25.34 -19.69
N GLN A 46 14.48 -24.98 -18.40
CA GLN A 46 15.03 -23.74 -17.88
C GLN A 46 15.79 -23.98 -16.57
N ASN A 47 16.81 -23.15 -16.32
CA ASN A 47 17.57 -23.10 -15.07
C ASN A 47 18.02 -21.65 -14.79
N THR A 48 18.86 -21.45 -13.77
CA THR A 48 19.37 -20.11 -13.39
C THR A 48 20.24 -19.43 -14.45
N GLN A 49 20.65 -20.14 -15.48
CA GLN A 49 21.45 -19.61 -16.62
C GLN A 49 20.54 -19.11 -17.76
N GLY A 50 19.27 -19.54 -17.83
CA GLY A 50 18.30 -19.14 -18.84
C GLY A 50 17.43 -20.25 -19.40
N VAL A 51 16.62 -19.89 -20.40
CA VAL A 51 15.67 -20.78 -21.10
C VAL A 51 16.39 -21.48 -22.29
N LYS A 52 16.39 -22.79 -22.26
CA LYS A 52 16.99 -23.64 -23.32
C LYS A 52 15.96 -24.12 -24.33
N HIS A 53 14.74 -24.41 -23.88
CA HIS A 53 13.64 -24.90 -24.72
C HIS A 53 12.28 -24.50 -24.17
N VAL A 54 11.33 -24.26 -25.06
CA VAL A 54 9.92 -23.95 -24.74
C VAL A 54 9.05 -24.90 -25.55
N ALA A 55 8.19 -25.65 -24.89
CA ALA A 55 7.20 -26.55 -25.49
C ALA A 55 5.79 -26.09 -25.07
N PRO A 56 5.05 -25.35 -25.92
CA PRO A 56 3.66 -25.01 -25.66
C PRO A 56 2.81 -26.28 -25.49
N VAL A 57 1.85 -26.27 -24.55
CA VAL A 57 0.80 -27.29 -24.51
C VAL A 57 -0.20 -27.04 -25.64
N THR A 58 -1.07 -28.01 -25.95
CA THR A 58 -2.12 -27.75 -26.95
C THR A 58 -3.17 -26.80 -26.37
N THR A 59 -3.76 -25.96 -27.23
CA THR A 59 -4.86 -25.05 -26.82
C THR A 59 -6.05 -25.82 -26.24
N SER A 60 -6.33 -27.03 -26.77
CA SER A 60 -7.36 -27.94 -26.22
C SER A 60 -7.05 -28.39 -24.78
N LEU A 61 -5.77 -28.69 -24.47
CA LEU A 61 -5.39 -29.07 -23.11
C LEU A 61 -5.48 -27.89 -22.14
N LEU A 62 -5.12 -26.68 -22.60
CA LEU A 62 -5.29 -25.46 -21.80
C LEU A 62 -6.78 -25.21 -21.48
N ALA A 63 -7.67 -25.35 -22.47
CA ALA A 63 -9.11 -25.22 -22.28
C ALA A 63 -9.63 -26.22 -21.21
N GLN A 64 -9.23 -27.49 -21.30
CA GLN A 64 -9.61 -28.51 -20.33
C GLN A 64 -9.12 -28.23 -18.91
N GLN A 65 -7.93 -27.64 -18.75
CA GLN A 65 -7.43 -27.21 -17.44
C GLN A 65 -8.30 -26.05 -16.86
N LEU A 66 -8.64 -25.07 -17.69
CA LEU A 66 -9.51 -23.94 -17.27
C LEU A 66 -10.91 -24.42 -16.89
N ASP A 67 -11.51 -25.30 -17.70
CA ASP A 67 -12.83 -25.86 -17.46
C ASP A 67 -12.87 -26.67 -16.14
N ALA A 68 -11.87 -27.52 -15.90
CA ALA A 68 -11.78 -28.30 -14.67
C ALA A 68 -11.62 -27.41 -13.42
N LEU A 69 -10.85 -26.32 -13.53
CA LEU A 69 -10.61 -25.42 -12.40
C LEU A 69 -11.86 -24.59 -12.07
N ILE A 70 -12.57 -24.07 -13.09
CA ILE A 70 -13.72 -23.20 -12.84
C ILE A 70 -14.91 -23.95 -12.24
N GLU A 71 -15.01 -25.27 -12.50
CA GLU A 71 -16.08 -26.14 -12.02
C GLU A 71 -16.07 -26.27 -10.49
N ASP A 72 -14.88 -26.29 -9.84
CA ASP A 72 -14.70 -26.60 -8.42
C ASP A 72 -14.00 -25.50 -7.62
N LEU A 73 -13.04 -24.80 -8.21
CA LEU A 73 -12.12 -23.86 -7.57
C LEU A 73 -12.18 -22.46 -8.20
N PRO A 74 -13.33 -21.80 -8.28
CA PRO A 74 -13.45 -20.49 -8.93
C PRO A 74 -12.51 -19.46 -8.28
N PRO A 75 -11.75 -18.66 -9.06
CA PRO A 75 -10.74 -17.76 -8.54
C PRO A 75 -11.34 -16.45 -8.09
N ILE A 76 -10.73 -15.84 -7.06
CA ILE A 76 -10.92 -14.42 -6.71
C ILE A 76 -10.01 -13.54 -7.57
N ALA A 77 -8.78 -14.01 -7.82
CA ALA A 77 -7.82 -13.34 -8.68
C ALA A 77 -7.10 -14.33 -9.62
N ILE A 78 -6.80 -13.87 -10.83
CA ILE A 78 -6.03 -14.59 -11.85
C ILE A 78 -4.79 -13.79 -12.20
N LYS A 79 -3.61 -14.41 -12.11
CA LYS A 79 -2.38 -13.90 -12.70
C LYS A 79 -2.15 -14.58 -14.03
N ILE A 80 -1.96 -13.82 -15.09
CA ILE A 80 -1.58 -14.30 -16.42
C ILE A 80 -0.11 -13.97 -16.66
N GLY A 81 0.68 -14.97 -17.05
CA GLY A 81 2.06 -14.81 -17.48
C GLY A 81 2.26 -15.16 -18.95
N VAL A 82 3.24 -16.02 -19.26
CA VAL A 82 3.58 -16.40 -20.64
C VAL A 82 2.42 -17.08 -21.35
N LEU A 83 2.02 -16.53 -22.51
CA LEU A 83 1.09 -17.12 -23.48
C LEU A 83 1.83 -17.29 -24.80
N PRO A 84 2.34 -18.49 -25.14
CA PRO A 84 3.26 -18.68 -26.24
C PRO A 84 2.66 -18.48 -27.63
N THR A 85 1.37 -18.71 -27.81
CA THR A 85 0.72 -18.67 -29.11
C THR A 85 -0.51 -17.76 -29.13
N ILE A 86 -0.84 -17.22 -30.32
CA ILE A 86 -2.00 -16.34 -30.49
C ILE A 86 -3.34 -17.06 -30.22
N GLU A 87 -3.40 -18.37 -30.50
CA GLU A 87 -4.58 -19.18 -30.23
C GLU A 87 -4.82 -19.32 -28.72
N MET A 88 -3.75 -19.40 -27.90
CA MET A 88 -3.87 -19.39 -26.44
C MET A 88 -4.30 -18.02 -25.93
N VAL A 89 -3.79 -16.93 -26.52
CA VAL A 89 -4.26 -15.57 -26.18
C VAL A 89 -5.76 -15.44 -26.45
N ALA A 90 -6.23 -15.86 -27.61
CA ALA A 90 -7.65 -15.82 -27.97
C ALA A 90 -8.50 -16.66 -27.00
N LEU A 91 -8.07 -17.89 -26.69
CA LEU A 91 -8.75 -18.76 -25.73
C LEU A 91 -8.88 -18.11 -24.34
N VAL A 92 -7.77 -17.55 -23.83
CA VAL A 92 -7.76 -16.91 -22.50
C VAL A 92 -8.64 -15.64 -22.52
N THR A 93 -8.60 -14.85 -23.60
CA THR A 93 -9.46 -13.67 -23.77
C THR A 93 -10.95 -14.05 -23.71
N ASP A 94 -11.36 -15.07 -24.45
CA ASP A 94 -12.74 -15.57 -24.44
C ASP A 94 -13.15 -16.13 -23.07
N PHE A 95 -12.21 -16.77 -22.38
CA PHE A 95 -12.43 -17.29 -21.03
C PHE A 95 -12.64 -16.17 -20.00
N LEU A 96 -11.80 -15.13 -20.04
CA LEU A 96 -11.93 -13.97 -19.14
C LEU A 96 -13.24 -13.21 -19.34
N GLY A 97 -13.74 -13.13 -20.58
CA GLY A 97 -15.03 -12.51 -20.88
C GLY A 97 -16.22 -13.14 -20.14
N LYS A 98 -16.07 -14.36 -19.62
CA LYS A 98 -17.08 -15.08 -18.83
C LYS A 98 -16.92 -14.87 -17.30
N LEU A 99 -15.89 -14.14 -16.87
CA LEU A 99 -15.51 -13.94 -15.47
C LEU A 99 -15.43 -12.45 -15.08
N PRO A 100 -16.51 -11.66 -15.22
CA PRO A 100 -16.45 -10.20 -15.06
C PRO A 100 -16.11 -9.74 -13.64
N ASP A 101 -16.35 -10.58 -12.63
CA ASP A 101 -16.10 -10.25 -11.21
C ASP A 101 -14.72 -10.72 -10.71
N THR A 102 -13.92 -11.37 -11.58
CA THR A 102 -12.60 -11.88 -11.21
C THR A 102 -11.53 -10.81 -11.45
N PHE A 103 -10.70 -10.56 -10.47
CA PHE A 103 -9.59 -9.62 -10.63
C PHE A 103 -8.46 -10.24 -11.45
N VAL A 104 -8.08 -9.59 -12.55
CA VAL A 104 -7.09 -10.11 -13.50
C VAL A 104 -5.83 -9.25 -13.51
N ILE A 105 -4.67 -9.89 -13.26
CA ILE A 105 -3.35 -9.29 -13.39
C ILE A 105 -2.65 -9.91 -14.62
N PHE A 106 -2.19 -9.09 -15.54
CA PHE A 106 -1.42 -9.52 -16.70
C PHE A 106 0.05 -9.08 -16.58
N ASP A 107 0.93 -10.05 -16.44
CA ASP A 107 2.38 -9.91 -16.49
C ASP A 107 2.84 -10.27 -17.92
N PRO A 108 3.10 -9.27 -18.79
CA PRO A 108 3.29 -9.49 -20.22
C PRO A 108 4.70 -9.99 -20.54
N VAL A 109 5.04 -11.16 -20.03
CA VAL A 109 6.36 -11.76 -20.20
C VAL A 109 6.61 -12.09 -21.67
N ILE A 110 7.35 -11.21 -22.37
CA ILE A 110 7.63 -11.31 -23.81
C ILE A 110 8.92 -12.07 -24.04
N LYS A 111 9.99 -11.71 -23.31
CA LYS A 111 11.32 -12.31 -23.44
C LYS A 111 11.89 -12.68 -22.07
N PRO A 112 12.57 -13.82 -21.94
CA PRO A 112 13.33 -14.11 -20.73
C PRO A 112 14.56 -13.19 -20.66
N THR A 113 15.10 -13.00 -19.47
CA THR A 113 16.36 -12.24 -19.25
C THR A 113 17.52 -12.83 -20.05
N LYS A 114 17.51 -14.16 -20.28
CA LYS A 114 18.50 -14.89 -21.06
C LYS A 114 17.87 -16.12 -21.72
N GLY A 115 18.25 -16.43 -22.96
CA GLY A 115 17.86 -17.65 -23.67
C GLY A 115 16.80 -17.44 -24.75
N GLN A 116 16.07 -18.52 -25.07
CA GLN A 116 15.06 -18.55 -26.14
C GLN A 116 13.84 -17.71 -25.78
N THR A 117 13.31 -16.98 -26.77
CA THR A 117 12.06 -16.20 -26.61
C THR A 117 10.85 -17.11 -26.34
N PHE A 118 9.91 -16.64 -25.51
CA PHE A 118 8.70 -17.38 -25.16
C PHE A 118 7.62 -17.27 -26.24
N THR A 119 7.56 -16.16 -26.96
CA THR A 119 6.47 -15.79 -27.86
C THR A 119 6.99 -15.48 -29.27
N GLY A 120 6.23 -15.84 -30.29
CA GLY A 120 6.46 -15.40 -31.67
C GLY A 120 5.95 -13.97 -31.87
N ASP A 121 6.45 -13.25 -32.89
CA ASP A 121 6.11 -11.84 -33.17
C ASP A 121 4.59 -11.60 -33.31
N ASN A 122 3.84 -12.53 -33.92
CA ASN A 122 2.40 -12.42 -34.09
C ASN A 122 1.59 -12.55 -32.77
N SER A 123 2.17 -13.10 -31.72
CA SER A 123 1.46 -13.27 -30.43
C SER A 123 1.37 -11.97 -29.65
N ILE A 124 2.24 -11.01 -29.91
CA ILE A 124 2.35 -9.77 -29.13
C ILE A 124 1.20 -8.81 -29.46
N ASP A 125 0.88 -8.63 -30.75
CA ASP A 125 -0.30 -7.85 -31.13
C ASP A 125 -1.57 -8.54 -30.64
N GLY A 126 -1.59 -9.86 -30.60
CA GLY A 126 -2.67 -10.63 -29.97
C GLY A 126 -2.85 -10.33 -28.48
N MET A 127 -1.76 -10.14 -27.73
CA MET A 127 -1.81 -9.83 -26.28
C MET A 127 -2.59 -8.55 -25.97
N LYS A 128 -2.64 -7.59 -26.90
CA LYS A 128 -3.42 -6.36 -26.74
C LYS A 128 -4.93 -6.64 -26.59
N SER A 129 -5.42 -7.76 -27.10
CA SER A 129 -6.83 -8.17 -26.94
C SER A 129 -7.22 -8.54 -25.50
N LEU A 130 -6.22 -8.83 -24.62
CA LEU A 130 -6.45 -9.11 -23.21
C LEU A 130 -6.74 -7.83 -22.40
N PHE A 131 -6.20 -6.69 -22.81
CA PHE A 131 -6.22 -5.46 -22.00
C PHE A 131 -7.62 -5.03 -21.52
N PRO A 132 -8.70 -5.12 -22.32
CA PRO A 132 -10.05 -4.78 -21.85
C PRO A 132 -10.58 -5.69 -20.72
N TYR A 133 -9.95 -6.83 -20.46
CA TYR A 133 -10.32 -7.80 -19.42
C TYR A 133 -9.35 -7.80 -18.24
N VAL A 134 -8.38 -6.88 -18.23
CA VAL A 134 -7.29 -6.83 -17.24
C VAL A 134 -7.47 -5.64 -16.31
N ASN A 135 -7.50 -5.89 -14.98
CA ASN A 135 -7.52 -4.82 -13.99
C ASN A 135 -6.13 -4.19 -13.82
N LEU A 136 -5.07 -4.99 -13.90
CA LEU A 136 -3.70 -4.48 -13.74
C LEU A 136 -2.74 -5.16 -14.71
N VAL A 137 -2.03 -4.38 -15.53
CA VAL A 137 -0.90 -4.86 -16.32
C VAL A 137 0.41 -4.45 -15.65
N THR A 138 1.41 -5.37 -15.61
CA THR A 138 2.66 -5.17 -14.84
C THR A 138 3.92 -5.28 -15.70
N PRO A 139 4.06 -4.51 -16.80
CA PRO A 139 5.22 -4.57 -17.68
C PRO A 139 6.47 -3.98 -17.00
N ASN A 140 7.64 -4.53 -17.34
CA ASN A 140 8.88 -3.82 -17.15
C ASN A 140 9.14 -2.83 -18.32
N ILE A 141 10.19 -2.00 -18.22
CA ILE A 141 10.52 -1.00 -19.26
C ILE A 141 10.65 -1.65 -20.64
N PRO A 142 11.47 -2.71 -20.88
CA PRO A 142 11.57 -3.37 -22.18
C PRO A 142 10.24 -3.93 -22.71
N GLU A 143 9.39 -4.46 -21.85
CA GLU A 143 8.07 -4.97 -22.24
C GLU A 143 7.11 -3.83 -22.61
N ALA A 144 7.13 -2.73 -21.86
CA ALA A 144 6.36 -1.55 -22.18
C ALA A 144 6.79 -0.92 -23.52
N GLU A 145 8.09 -0.80 -23.76
CA GLU A 145 8.64 -0.35 -25.05
C GLU A 145 8.15 -1.22 -26.21
N TYR A 146 8.16 -2.53 -26.00
CA TYR A 146 7.74 -3.48 -27.01
C TYR A 146 6.23 -3.39 -27.32
N LEU A 147 5.39 -3.27 -26.29
CA LEU A 147 3.92 -3.19 -26.44
C LEU A 147 3.45 -1.85 -27.02
N THR A 148 4.18 -0.76 -26.73
CA THR A 148 3.80 0.59 -27.17
C THR A 148 4.51 1.03 -28.45
N GLY A 149 5.67 0.43 -28.76
CA GLY A 149 6.57 0.91 -29.82
C GLY A 149 7.31 2.19 -29.46
N THR A 150 7.28 2.62 -28.19
CA THR A 150 7.86 3.88 -27.70
C THR A 150 9.14 3.57 -26.92
N THR A 151 10.24 4.28 -27.18
CA THR A 151 11.46 4.18 -26.38
C THR A 151 11.29 4.97 -25.06
N ILE A 152 11.66 4.35 -23.95
CA ILE A 152 11.51 4.91 -22.60
C ILE A 152 12.91 5.30 -22.07
N THR A 153 13.18 6.60 -21.97
CA THR A 153 14.49 7.12 -21.54
C THR A 153 14.41 7.95 -20.26
N ASP A 154 13.24 8.43 -19.89
CA ASP A 154 13.01 9.34 -18.78
C ASP A 154 11.61 9.16 -18.16
N ILE A 155 11.32 9.96 -17.15
CA ILE A 155 10.05 9.95 -16.40
C ILE A 155 8.86 10.26 -17.30
N ASP A 156 9.00 11.24 -18.22
CA ASP A 156 7.91 11.65 -19.10
C ASP A 156 7.56 10.54 -20.10
N SER A 157 8.57 9.92 -20.70
CA SER A 157 8.36 8.78 -21.60
C SER A 157 7.80 7.55 -20.88
N GLN A 158 8.17 7.29 -19.61
CA GLN A 158 7.52 6.28 -18.77
C GLN A 158 6.03 6.55 -18.57
N TYR A 159 5.70 7.80 -18.23
CA TYR A 159 4.30 8.20 -18.04
C TYR A 159 3.49 8.06 -19.33
N HIS A 160 4.04 8.51 -20.46
CA HIS A 160 3.39 8.37 -21.76
C HIS A 160 3.19 6.89 -22.17
N ALA A 161 4.17 6.03 -21.94
CA ALA A 161 4.03 4.60 -22.21
C ALA A 161 2.95 3.97 -21.33
N ALA A 162 2.88 4.32 -20.04
CA ALA A 162 1.81 3.86 -19.15
C ALA A 162 0.42 4.33 -19.61
N GLN A 163 0.29 5.58 -20.09
CA GLN A 163 -0.97 6.09 -20.67
C GLN A 163 -1.37 5.34 -21.92
N GLN A 164 -0.43 5.04 -22.83
CA GLN A 164 -0.69 4.25 -24.03
C GLN A 164 -1.19 2.85 -23.66
N LEU A 165 -0.55 2.17 -22.71
CA LEU A 165 -0.98 0.85 -22.23
C LEU A 165 -2.37 0.90 -21.59
N SER A 166 -2.66 1.90 -20.77
CA SER A 166 -4.01 2.09 -20.20
C SER A 166 -5.05 2.33 -21.29
N SER A 167 -4.72 3.05 -22.37
CA SER A 167 -5.63 3.31 -23.48
C SER A 167 -6.00 2.05 -24.27
N LEU A 168 -5.26 0.94 -24.12
CA LEU A 168 -5.60 -0.37 -24.69
C LEU A 168 -6.76 -1.05 -23.92
N GLY A 169 -7.16 -0.52 -22.77
CA GLY A 169 -8.32 -0.98 -22.02
C GLY A 169 -8.05 -1.50 -20.61
N ALA A 170 -6.80 -1.61 -20.17
CA ALA A 170 -6.47 -1.99 -18.79
C ALA A 170 -6.90 -0.90 -17.80
N GLU A 171 -7.48 -1.29 -16.67
CA GLU A 171 -7.92 -0.34 -15.62
C GLU A 171 -6.72 0.38 -14.97
N ALA A 172 -5.59 -0.32 -14.80
CA ALA A 172 -4.36 0.24 -14.25
C ALA A 172 -3.11 -0.36 -14.90
N VAL A 173 -2.00 0.39 -14.81
CA VAL A 173 -0.66 -0.01 -15.27
C VAL A 173 0.33 0.16 -14.13
N LEU A 174 1.06 -0.91 -13.79
CA LEU A 174 2.23 -0.85 -12.91
C LEU A 174 3.49 -1.07 -13.76
N LEU A 175 4.10 0.01 -14.22
CA LEU A 175 5.33 -0.04 -15.01
C LEU A 175 6.53 -0.13 -14.06
N THR A 176 7.25 -1.28 -14.08
CA THR A 176 8.34 -1.54 -13.15
C THR A 176 9.67 -0.97 -13.66
N GLY A 177 10.31 -0.14 -12.82
CA GLY A 177 11.51 0.64 -13.17
C GLY A 177 12.85 0.03 -12.76
N GLY A 178 12.91 -1.26 -12.43
CA GLY A 178 14.14 -1.93 -11.98
C GLY A 178 15.32 -1.90 -12.96
N HIS A 179 15.09 -1.51 -14.22
CA HIS A 179 16.07 -1.45 -15.31
C HIS A 179 16.68 -0.06 -15.52
N ASN A 180 16.34 0.93 -14.70
CA ASN A 180 16.95 2.27 -14.80
C ASN A 180 18.39 2.27 -14.24
N ASP A 181 19.19 3.28 -14.61
CA ASP A 181 20.60 3.43 -14.24
C ASP A 181 20.81 4.02 -12.84
N ASP A 182 19.74 4.32 -12.08
CA ASP A 182 19.89 4.80 -10.69
C ASP A 182 20.44 3.67 -9.81
N LEU A 183 21.64 3.86 -9.28
CA LEU A 183 22.35 2.90 -8.45
C LEU A 183 21.84 2.88 -6.99
N ILE A 184 21.04 3.86 -6.60
CA ILE A 184 20.59 4.05 -5.20
C ILE A 184 19.14 3.62 -5.02
N HIS A 185 18.27 3.94 -6.00
CA HIS A 185 16.84 3.70 -5.91
C HIS A 185 16.30 2.95 -7.11
N THR A 186 15.17 2.29 -6.89
CA THR A 186 14.30 1.79 -7.94
C THR A 186 12.97 2.51 -7.84
N GLN A 187 12.36 2.85 -8.97
CA GLN A 187 11.06 3.51 -9.02
C GLN A 187 10.13 2.77 -9.96
N ASP A 188 8.95 2.39 -9.46
CA ASP A 188 7.86 1.87 -10.25
C ASP A 188 6.79 2.95 -10.42
N LEU A 189 6.13 3.00 -11.58
CA LEU A 189 5.02 3.91 -11.86
C LEU A 189 3.71 3.14 -11.84
N LEU A 190 2.83 3.45 -10.89
CA LEU A 190 1.44 3.00 -10.88
C LEU A 190 0.56 4.10 -11.49
N LEU A 191 -0.02 3.84 -12.65
CA LEU A 191 -1.07 4.67 -13.26
C LEU A 191 -2.44 4.02 -13.04
N ILE A 192 -3.34 4.71 -12.34
CA ILE A 192 -4.71 4.26 -12.06
C ILE A 192 -5.66 5.45 -12.08
N ASN A 193 -6.78 5.35 -12.79
CA ASN A 193 -7.77 6.43 -12.94
C ASN A 193 -7.14 7.77 -13.38
N ASN A 194 -6.20 7.75 -14.33
CA ASN A 194 -5.40 8.88 -14.79
C ASN A 194 -4.56 9.58 -13.70
N GLN A 195 -4.43 8.97 -12.52
CA GLN A 195 -3.55 9.44 -11.46
C GLN A 195 -2.28 8.60 -11.41
N SER A 196 -1.12 9.27 -11.47
CA SER A 196 0.18 8.62 -11.33
C SER A 196 0.62 8.58 -9.86
N TYR A 197 1.23 7.45 -9.47
CA TYR A 197 1.91 7.27 -8.20
C TYR A 197 3.26 6.61 -8.45
N TRP A 198 4.30 7.17 -7.86
CA TRP A 198 5.66 6.66 -7.92
C TRP A 198 5.96 5.88 -6.64
N LEU A 199 6.36 4.64 -6.79
CA LEU A 199 6.76 3.76 -5.71
C LEU A 199 8.29 3.67 -5.71
N THR A 200 8.94 4.28 -4.73
CA THR A 200 10.40 4.36 -4.65
C THR A 200 10.93 3.46 -3.54
N ASN A 201 11.84 2.56 -3.87
CA ASN A 201 12.56 1.71 -2.92
C ASN A 201 14.06 1.94 -3.01
N LYS A 202 14.77 1.61 -1.92
CA LYS A 202 16.23 1.48 -1.96
C LYS A 202 16.62 0.32 -2.86
N ARG A 203 17.58 0.53 -3.77
CA ARG A 203 18.11 -0.55 -4.63
C ARG A 203 18.99 -1.49 -3.82
N HIS A 204 18.75 -2.78 -3.96
CA HIS A 204 19.64 -3.83 -3.45
C HIS A 204 20.67 -4.19 -4.53
N LEU A 205 21.94 -4.05 -4.19
CA LEU A 205 23.05 -4.41 -5.11
C LEU A 205 23.24 -5.92 -5.12
N THR A 206 22.45 -6.61 -5.91
CA THR A 206 22.46 -8.07 -6.06
C THR A 206 22.10 -8.50 -7.48
N ASN A 207 22.63 -9.64 -7.91
CA ASN A 207 22.27 -10.30 -9.17
C ASN A 207 21.12 -11.33 -8.98
N HIS A 208 20.60 -11.47 -7.75
CA HIS A 208 19.59 -12.48 -7.40
C HIS A 208 18.17 -11.92 -7.58
N THR A 209 17.84 -11.53 -8.81
CA THR A 209 16.57 -10.89 -9.17
C THR A 209 15.70 -11.74 -10.09
N HIS A 210 16.09 -13.04 -10.31
CA HIS A 210 15.31 -13.91 -11.18
C HIS A 210 13.90 -14.16 -10.60
N GLY A 211 12.87 -14.00 -11.45
CA GLY A 211 11.48 -14.20 -11.08
C GLY A 211 10.81 -13.01 -10.39
N THR A 212 11.46 -11.84 -10.28
CA THR A 212 10.90 -10.63 -9.63
C THR A 212 9.51 -10.27 -10.17
N GLY A 213 9.32 -10.19 -11.51
CA GLY A 213 8.03 -9.87 -12.14
C GLY A 213 6.94 -10.89 -11.79
N CYS A 214 7.25 -12.20 -11.95
CA CYS A 214 6.30 -13.27 -11.59
C CYS A 214 5.92 -13.23 -10.12
N VAL A 215 6.88 -13.01 -9.21
CA VAL A 215 6.59 -12.91 -7.76
C VAL A 215 5.78 -11.66 -7.44
N LEU A 216 6.07 -10.51 -8.09
CA LEU A 216 5.30 -9.28 -7.90
C LEU A 216 3.83 -9.45 -8.31
N SER A 217 3.59 -9.89 -9.54
CA SER A 217 2.25 -10.06 -10.09
C SER A 217 1.44 -11.11 -9.31
N SER A 218 2.08 -12.20 -8.88
CA SER A 218 1.44 -13.24 -8.05
C SER A 218 1.17 -12.77 -6.62
N ALA A 219 2.07 -11.99 -6.02
CA ALA A 219 1.83 -11.40 -4.70
C ALA A 219 0.65 -10.42 -4.75
N ILE A 220 0.53 -9.59 -5.80
CA ILE A 220 -0.64 -8.72 -6.00
C ILE A 220 -1.92 -9.57 -6.06
N ALA A 221 -1.93 -10.67 -6.84
CA ALA A 221 -3.08 -11.56 -6.92
C ALA A 221 -3.46 -12.18 -5.56
N ALA A 222 -2.46 -12.61 -4.79
CA ALA A 222 -2.69 -13.14 -3.44
C ALA A 222 -3.29 -12.08 -2.51
N PHE A 223 -2.75 -10.85 -2.47
CA PHE A 223 -3.27 -9.79 -1.61
C PHE A 223 -4.69 -9.36 -2.01
N VAL A 224 -4.99 -9.27 -3.31
CA VAL A 224 -6.36 -9.02 -3.79
C VAL A 224 -7.30 -10.15 -3.35
N SER A 225 -6.88 -11.40 -3.44
CA SER A 225 -7.68 -12.54 -2.98
C SER A 225 -7.97 -12.50 -1.47
N HIS A 226 -7.12 -11.86 -0.69
CA HIS A 226 -7.37 -11.54 0.73
C HIS A 226 -8.26 -10.30 0.94
N GLY A 227 -8.85 -9.74 -0.10
CA GLY A 227 -9.74 -8.56 -0.03
C GLY A 227 -9.03 -7.22 0.02
N LYS A 228 -7.72 -7.16 -0.27
CA LYS A 228 -7.02 -5.88 -0.38
C LYS A 228 -7.42 -5.17 -1.68
N THR A 229 -7.57 -3.84 -1.60
CA THR A 229 -7.74 -3.01 -2.81
C THR A 229 -6.48 -3.07 -3.67
N MET A 230 -6.59 -2.77 -4.95
CA MET A 230 -5.46 -2.77 -5.90
C MET A 230 -4.26 -1.95 -5.37
N LYS A 231 -4.48 -0.72 -4.89
CA LYS A 231 -3.40 0.12 -4.36
C LYS A 231 -2.70 -0.51 -3.16
N ASN A 232 -3.47 -1.11 -2.23
CA ASN A 232 -2.91 -1.79 -1.07
C ASN A 232 -2.14 -3.06 -1.48
N ALA A 233 -2.69 -3.85 -2.40
CA ALA A 233 -2.05 -5.05 -2.91
C ALA A 233 -0.71 -4.73 -3.60
N VAL A 234 -0.63 -3.61 -4.35
CA VAL A 234 0.60 -3.17 -5.01
C VAL A 234 1.68 -2.80 -4.01
N VAL A 235 1.40 -2.01 -2.97
CA VAL A 235 2.44 -1.64 -1.98
C VAL A 235 2.87 -2.81 -1.11
N LEU A 236 1.95 -3.72 -0.77
CA LEU A 236 2.26 -4.95 -0.05
C LEU A 236 3.12 -5.91 -0.90
N ALA A 237 2.78 -6.09 -2.17
CA ALA A 237 3.55 -6.94 -3.09
C ALA A 237 4.94 -6.34 -3.38
N ASN A 238 5.04 -5.02 -3.52
CA ASN A 238 6.31 -4.31 -3.66
C ASN A 238 7.19 -4.55 -2.41
N ALA A 239 6.65 -4.40 -1.20
CA ALA A 239 7.37 -4.68 0.05
C ALA A 239 7.82 -6.15 0.15
N TYR A 240 6.94 -7.09 -0.22
CA TYR A 240 7.23 -8.52 -0.26
C TYR A 240 8.40 -8.84 -1.19
N VAL A 241 8.37 -8.33 -2.42
CA VAL A 241 9.43 -8.53 -3.42
C VAL A 241 10.73 -7.87 -2.96
N ASN A 242 10.67 -6.66 -2.43
CA ASN A 242 11.84 -5.92 -1.95
C ASN A 242 12.56 -6.68 -0.82
N LYS A 243 11.82 -7.19 0.17
CA LYS A 243 12.36 -8.07 1.21
C LYS A 243 12.90 -9.38 0.63
N GLY A 244 12.19 -9.96 -0.35
CA GLY A 244 12.59 -11.17 -1.04
C GLY A 244 13.93 -11.02 -1.79
N ILE A 245 14.15 -9.89 -2.47
CA ILE A 245 15.42 -9.55 -3.15
C ILE A 245 16.53 -9.36 -2.11
N ALA A 246 16.27 -8.59 -1.02
CA ALA A 246 17.25 -8.36 0.03
C ALA A 246 17.70 -9.65 0.73
N SER A 247 16.83 -10.67 0.77
CA SER A 247 17.06 -11.96 1.42
C SER A 247 17.52 -13.05 0.45
N ALA A 248 17.63 -12.76 -0.85
CA ALA A 248 17.98 -13.73 -1.88
C ALA A 248 19.44 -14.17 -1.77
N THR A 249 19.68 -15.44 -2.07
CA THR A 249 21.02 -16.05 -2.03
C THR A 249 21.28 -16.80 -3.33
N SER A 250 22.55 -17.04 -3.63
CA SER A 250 22.98 -17.86 -4.76
C SER A 250 22.41 -19.28 -4.67
N LEU A 251 22.03 -19.83 -5.80
CA LEU A 251 21.54 -21.20 -5.95
C LEU A 251 22.49 -22.01 -6.84
N GLY A 252 22.92 -23.17 -6.34
CA GLY A 252 23.75 -24.08 -7.12
C GLY A 252 25.24 -23.68 -7.23
N PRO A 253 26.07 -24.52 -7.89
CA PRO A 253 27.51 -24.35 -7.96
C PRO A 253 28.00 -23.38 -9.07
N LEU A 254 27.11 -22.99 -9.99
CA LEU A 254 27.41 -22.02 -11.05
C LEU A 254 27.02 -20.61 -10.59
N GLU A 255 27.73 -19.59 -11.08
CA GLU A 255 27.40 -18.18 -10.87
C GLU A 255 26.13 -17.80 -11.65
N GLY A 256 25.01 -18.41 -11.29
CA GLY A 256 23.67 -18.08 -11.79
C GLY A 256 23.00 -17.04 -10.95
N SER A 257 22.01 -16.38 -11.52
CA SER A 257 21.13 -15.48 -10.77
C SER A 257 20.33 -16.29 -9.76
N GLY A 258 20.43 -15.95 -8.47
CA GLY A 258 19.50 -16.46 -7.45
C GLY A 258 18.07 -15.94 -7.70
N CYS A 259 17.10 -16.61 -7.10
CA CYS A 259 15.69 -16.25 -7.22
C CYS A 259 15.25 -15.40 -6.04
N VAL A 260 14.19 -14.59 -6.24
CA VAL A 260 13.50 -13.87 -5.17
C VAL A 260 13.02 -14.88 -4.13
N ARG A 261 13.30 -14.60 -2.85
CA ARG A 261 12.93 -15.48 -1.74
C ARG A 261 11.52 -15.19 -1.24
N GLN A 262 10.79 -16.24 -0.90
CA GLN A 262 9.53 -16.12 -0.16
C GLN A 262 9.83 -15.76 1.30
N THR A 263 9.14 -14.74 1.84
CA THR A 263 9.47 -14.13 3.14
C THR A 263 8.26 -13.94 4.05
N GLY A 264 7.13 -14.52 3.69
CA GLY A 264 5.87 -14.38 4.41
C GLY A 264 5.22 -13.01 4.24
N TRP A 265 4.14 -12.78 4.95
CA TRP A 265 3.44 -11.50 4.95
C TRP A 265 4.40 -10.35 5.33
N PRO A 266 4.37 -9.18 4.63
CA PRO A 266 5.28 -8.07 4.90
C PRO A 266 5.22 -7.60 6.36
N ASP A 267 6.33 -7.64 7.08
CA ASP A 267 6.42 -7.40 8.53
C ASP A 267 7.44 -6.34 8.94
N ASN A 268 8.14 -5.75 7.97
CA ASN A 268 9.13 -4.69 8.21
C ASN A 268 8.91 -3.52 7.24
N PHE A 269 8.63 -2.33 7.81
CA PHE A 269 8.32 -1.13 7.05
C PHE A 269 9.49 -0.62 6.19
N GLU A 270 10.72 -0.97 6.48
CA GLU A 270 11.90 -0.59 5.68
C GLU A 270 11.86 -1.10 4.23
N TYR A 271 11.09 -2.17 3.99
CA TYR A 271 10.91 -2.75 2.65
C TYR A 271 9.72 -2.15 1.88
N PHE A 272 8.85 -1.39 2.57
CA PHE A 272 7.73 -0.73 1.91
C PHE A 272 8.20 0.42 1.03
N PRO A 273 7.53 0.67 -0.10
CA PRO A 273 7.89 1.79 -0.97
C PRO A 273 7.51 3.13 -0.33
N GLN A 274 8.29 4.15 -0.61
CA GLN A 274 7.82 5.52 -0.48
C GLN A 274 6.91 5.82 -1.67
N VAL A 275 5.69 6.25 -1.40
CA VAL A 275 4.69 6.56 -2.42
C VAL A 275 4.57 8.06 -2.58
N SER A 276 4.69 8.57 -3.82
CA SER A 276 4.57 10.00 -4.13
C SER A 276 3.81 10.23 -5.43
N ILE A 277 3.26 11.44 -5.61
CA ILE A 277 2.60 11.85 -6.86
C ILE A 277 3.59 12.40 -7.91
N ALA A 278 4.84 12.60 -7.51
CA ALA A 278 5.92 13.06 -8.40
C ALA A 278 7.19 12.25 -8.12
N ALA A 279 7.92 11.90 -9.16
CA ALA A 279 9.08 11.01 -9.07
C ALA A 279 10.24 11.55 -8.21
N ASP A 280 10.36 12.86 -8.06
CA ASP A 280 11.42 13.55 -7.31
C ASP A 280 11.09 13.77 -5.81
N ARG A 281 9.90 13.37 -5.34
CA ARG A 281 9.40 13.69 -3.99
C ARG A 281 9.64 12.63 -2.92
N TYR A 282 10.54 11.70 -3.13
CA TYR A 282 10.77 10.59 -2.19
C TYR A 282 11.76 10.90 -1.04
N GLN A 283 12.46 12.04 -1.06
CA GLN A 283 13.46 12.41 -0.04
C GLN A 283 13.12 13.73 0.67
N LEU A 284 11.90 13.87 1.15
CA LEU A 284 11.51 15.08 1.86
C LEU A 284 12.17 15.17 3.25
N PRO A 285 12.59 16.36 3.71
CA PRO A 285 13.07 16.54 5.08
C PRO A 285 12.01 16.20 6.12
N SER A 286 12.42 15.75 7.31
CA SER A 286 11.49 15.42 8.39
C SER A 286 10.74 16.64 8.90
N MET A 287 9.50 16.46 9.31
CA MET A 287 8.77 17.43 10.11
C MET A 287 9.37 17.54 11.51
N VAL A 288 9.07 18.64 12.19
CA VAL A 288 9.47 18.84 13.59
C VAL A 288 8.84 17.76 14.47
N SER A 289 9.66 17.13 15.31
CA SER A 289 9.18 16.08 16.24
C SER A 289 8.23 16.64 17.29
N CYS A 290 7.29 15.81 17.74
CA CYS A 290 6.49 16.08 18.93
C CYS A 290 7.31 15.93 20.24
N ASN A 291 8.59 15.50 20.16
CA ASN A 291 9.48 15.15 21.28
C ASN A 291 8.87 14.11 22.23
N THR A 292 7.99 13.27 21.70
CA THR A 292 7.37 12.15 22.41
C THR A 292 6.78 11.16 21.41
N ASP A 293 6.86 9.87 21.72
CA ASP A 293 6.19 8.80 20.97
C ASP A 293 4.76 8.56 21.50
N SER A 294 4.38 9.23 22.60
CA SER A 294 3.08 9.11 23.23
C SER A 294 2.48 10.48 23.51
N LEU A 295 1.49 10.86 22.69
CA LEU A 295 0.65 12.05 22.91
C LEU A 295 -0.44 11.80 23.98
N GLY A 296 -0.64 10.54 24.40
CA GLY A 296 -1.59 10.14 25.43
C GLY A 296 -3.05 10.18 24.96
N LEU A 297 -3.94 10.58 25.87
CA LEU A 297 -5.35 10.86 25.52
C LEU A 297 -5.40 12.13 24.67
N TYR A 298 -6.01 12.02 23.48
CA TYR A 298 -6.01 13.05 22.45
C TYR A 298 -7.46 13.40 22.01
N PRO A 299 -8.18 14.24 22.77
CA PRO A 299 -9.52 14.69 22.38
C PRO A 299 -9.48 15.49 21.08
N VAL A 300 -10.41 15.16 20.18
CA VAL A 300 -10.74 15.95 18.97
C VAL A 300 -12.06 16.64 19.23
N VAL A 301 -12.05 17.98 19.19
CA VAL A 301 -13.19 18.83 19.59
C VAL A 301 -13.48 19.88 18.52
N ASP A 302 -14.69 20.42 18.53
CA ASP A 302 -15.22 21.30 17.50
C ASP A 302 -15.32 22.78 17.92
N SER A 303 -14.99 23.12 19.18
CA SER A 303 -15.19 24.47 19.69
C SER A 303 -14.20 24.88 20.78
N ILE A 304 -14.05 26.19 20.96
CA ILE A 304 -13.30 26.83 22.06
C ILE A 304 -13.84 26.42 23.44
N ASP A 305 -15.14 26.26 23.57
CA ASP A 305 -15.75 25.88 24.82
C ASP A 305 -15.28 24.50 25.31
N TRP A 306 -15.02 23.56 24.39
CA TRP A 306 -14.42 22.31 24.75
C TRP A 306 -12.96 22.46 25.18
N LEU A 307 -12.18 23.34 24.55
CA LEU A 307 -10.81 23.63 25.00
C LEU A 307 -10.82 24.20 26.43
N LYS A 308 -11.71 25.17 26.74
CA LYS A 308 -11.89 25.73 28.08
C LYS A 308 -12.25 24.67 29.13
N LYS A 309 -13.02 23.64 28.76
CA LYS A 309 -13.44 22.54 29.65
C LYS A 309 -12.31 21.51 29.86
N LEU A 310 -11.54 21.17 28.84
CA LEU A 310 -10.62 20.04 28.87
C LEU A 310 -9.21 20.41 29.33
N LEU A 311 -8.70 21.59 28.99
CA LEU A 311 -7.35 22.03 29.38
C LEU A 311 -7.14 22.07 30.90
N PRO A 312 -8.10 22.57 31.73
CA PRO A 312 -7.97 22.52 33.18
C PRO A 312 -7.93 21.12 33.79
N LEU A 313 -8.36 20.09 33.06
CA LEU A 313 -8.30 18.68 33.49
C LEU A 313 -6.93 18.02 33.21
N GLY A 314 -5.92 18.78 32.76
CA GLY A 314 -4.58 18.29 32.47
C GLY A 314 -4.47 17.54 31.13
N ILE A 315 -5.36 17.78 30.20
CA ILE A 315 -5.23 17.30 28.83
C ILE A 315 -4.11 18.10 28.14
N ASN A 316 -3.06 17.40 27.71
CA ASN A 316 -1.86 18.01 27.16
C ASN A 316 -1.80 17.98 25.63
N THR A 317 -2.73 17.28 24.97
CA THR A 317 -2.79 17.20 23.50
C THR A 317 -4.25 17.24 23.07
N LEU A 318 -4.59 18.16 22.16
CA LEU A 318 -5.95 18.33 21.63
C LEU A 318 -5.89 18.64 20.13
N GLN A 319 -6.99 18.33 19.43
CA GLN A 319 -7.21 18.79 18.07
C GLN A 319 -8.48 19.64 18.03
N LEU A 320 -8.36 20.82 17.43
CA LEU A 320 -9.54 21.65 17.09
C LEU A 320 -9.94 21.34 15.66
N ARG A 321 -11.09 20.68 15.49
CA ARG A 321 -11.65 20.26 14.20
C ARG A 321 -13.02 20.88 14.00
N MET A 322 -13.02 22.02 13.40
CA MET A 322 -14.23 22.78 13.06
C MET A 322 -14.65 22.46 11.63
N LYS A 323 -15.97 22.40 11.41
CA LYS A 323 -16.57 22.31 10.07
C LYS A 323 -17.42 23.55 9.83
N ASP A 324 -17.48 24.00 8.59
CA ASP A 324 -18.39 25.03 8.12
C ASP A 324 -18.30 26.35 8.92
N VAL A 325 -17.09 26.76 9.34
CA VAL A 325 -16.86 28.02 10.02
C VAL A 325 -16.86 29.16 9.00
N PRO A 326 -17.63 30.25 9.23
CA PRO A 326 -17.53 31.47 8.41
C PRO A 326 -16.10 31.99 8.39
N ALA A 327 -15.64 32.42 7.22
CA ALA A 327 -14.24 32.88 7.04
C ALA A 327 -13.90 34.08 7.96
N GLU A 328 -14.88 34.94 8.25
CA GLU A 328 -14.72 36.09 9.15
C GLU A 328 -14.49 35.69 10.62
N ASP A 329 -14.97 34.55 11.06
CA ASP A 329 -14.82 34.06 12.45
C ASP A 329 -13.59 33.18 12.65
N LEU A 330 -13.12 32.53 11.59
CA LEU A 330 -12.08 31.51 11.62
C LEU A 330 -10.79 32.00 12.29
N ASP A 331 -10.32 33.18 11.92
CA ASP A 331 -9.08 33.75 12.43
C ASP A 331 -9.17 34.04 13.93
N ASN A 332 -10.28 34.63 14.39
CA ASN A 332 -10.51 34.93 15.80
C ASN A 332 -10.57 33.66 16.65
N ILE A 333 -11.25 32.62 16.17
CA ILE A 333 -11.36 31.33 16.86
C ILE A 333 -9.98 30.69 16.98
N ILE A 334 -9.17 30.66 15.92
CA ILE A 334 -7.85 30.03 15.95
C ILE A 334 -6.89 30.82 16.85
N VAL A 335 -6.90 32.14 16.82
CA VAL A 335 -6.12 33.01 17.74
C VAL A 335 -6.45 32.70 19.20
N GLU A 336 -7.75 32.67 19.56
CA GLU A 336 -8.19 32.34 20.93
C GLU A 336 -7.75 30.92 21.32
N ALA A 337 -7.93 29.92 20.43
CA ALA A 337 -7.54 28.54 20.66
C ALA A 337 -6.05 28.40 20.93
N VAL A 338 -5.20 29.01 20.11
CA VAL A 338 -3.72 28.99 20.25
C VAL A 338 -3.31 29.67 21.55
N SER A 339 -3.87 30.85 21.86
CA SER A 339 -3.60 31.57 23.10
C SER A 339 -3.96 30.73 24.32
N LEU A 340 -5.12 30.07 24.30
CA LEU A 340 -5.59 29.21 25.39
C LEU A 340 -4.69 27.98 25.55
N ALA A 341 -4.32 27.31 24.48
CA ALA A 341 -3.40 26.16 24.52
C ALA A 341 -2.03 26.52 25.09
N ASN A 342 -1.46 27.66 24.65
CA ASN A 342 -0.18 28.18 25.16
C ASN A 342 -0.22 28.46 26.67
N LYS A 343 -1.33 29.04 27.18
CA LYS A 343 -1.52 29.28 28.60
C LYS A 343 -1.41 28.02 29.46
N TYR A 344 -1.86 26.87 28.92
CA TYR A 344 -1.79 25.58 29.62
C TYR A 344 -0.59 24.72 29.22
N GLY A 345 0.28 25.20 28.32
CA GLY A 345 1.42 24.41 27.80
C GLY A 345 0.97 23.17 27.00
N ALA A 346 -0.21 23.22 26.38
CA ALA A 346 -0.80 22.10 25.66
C ALA A 346 -0.41 22.10 24.16
N ARG A 347 -0.35 20.90 23.59
CA ARG A 347 -0.13 20.67 22.16
C ARG A 347 -1.46 20.77 21.42
N LEU A 348 -1.70 21.90 20.76
CA LEU A 348 -2.91 22.10 19.97
C LEU A 348 -2.63 21.90 18.49
N PHE A 349 -3.26 20.91 17.89
CA PHE A 349 -3.29 20.71 16.44
C PHE A 349 -4.54 21.33 15.85
N ILE A 350 -4.38 22.14 14.81
CA ILE A 350 -5.49 22.70 14.01
C ILE A 350 -5.77 21.75 12.85
N ASN A 351 -7.04 21.33 12.70
CA ASN A 351 -7.41 20.45 11.59
C ASN A 351 -7.65 21.27 10.33
N ASP A 352 -7.04 20.88 9.20
CA ASP A 352 -7.16 21.40 7.83
C ASP A 352 -6.67 22.85 7.61
N TYR A 353 -6.93 23.78 8.52
CA TYR A 353 -6.62 25.19 8.38
C TYR A 353 -5.12 25.52 8.60
N TRP A 354 -4.28 24.92 7.77
CA TRP A 354 -2.81 25.01 7.91
C TRP A 354 -2.26 26.45 7.74
N ARG A 355 -2.91 27.30 6.89
CA ARG A 355 -2.50 28.71 6.72
C ARG A 355 -2.66 29.50 8.01
N GLN A 356 -3.80 29.37 8.67
CA GLN A 356 -4.06 30.01 9.96
C GLN A 356 -3.20 29.40 11.07
N ALA A 357 -2.96 28.08 11.04
CA ALA A 357 -2.05 27.43 11.98
C ALA A 357 -0.63 28.04 11.90
N ILE A 358 -0.13 28.31 10.70
CA ILE A 358 1.15 29.02 10.47
C ILE A 358 1.08 30.45 10.97
N GLN A 359 0.06 31.20 10.52
CA GLN A 359 -0.09 32.62 10.80
C GLN A 359 -0.15 32.93 12.30
N TYR A 360 -0.83 32.09 13.08
CA TYR A 360 -1.06 32.30 14.51
C TYR A 360 -0.19 31.44 15.42
N GLY A 361 0.79 30.72 14.85
CA GLY A 361 1.81 29.97 15.62
C GLY A 361 1.22 28.82 16.42
N ALA A 362 0.33 28.03 15.84
CA ALA A 362 -0.17 26.81 16.47
C ALA A 362 0.96 25.81 16.74
N TYR A 363 0.76 24.85 17.64
CA TYR A 363 1.72 23.78 17.88
C TYR A 363 1.91 22.87 16.66
N GLY A 364 0.83 22.60 15.93
CA GLY A 364 0.86 21.79 14.73
C GLY A 364 -0.45 21.83 13.96
N VAL A 365 -0.46 21.11 12.85
CA VAL A 365 -1.61 20.91 11.96
C VAL A 365 -1.87 19.43 11.76
N HIS A 366 -3.13 19.06 11.60
CA HIS A 366 -3.54 17.70 11.21
C HIS A 366 -4.27 17.75 9.88
N LEU A 367 -3.84 16.90 8.92
CA LEU A 367 -4.39 16.85 7.57
C LEU A 367 -4.94 15.47 7.24
N GLY A 368 -6.03 15.44 6.47
CA GLY A 368 -6.55 14.26 5.80
C GLY A 368 -5.78 13.94 4.52
N GLN A 369 -6.10 12.79 3.88
CA GLN A 369 -5.48 12.38 2.62
C GLN A 369 -5.81 13.33 1.46
N GLU A 370 -7.00 13.93 1.47
CA GLU A 370 -7.42 14.89 0.45
C GLU A 370 -6.74 16.25 0.64
N ASP A 371 -6.56 16.67 1.89
CA ASP A 371 -6.02 17.97 2.25
C ASP A 371 -4.50 18.06 2.01
N ILE A 372 -3.78 16.94 2.19
CA ILE A 372 -2.32 16.90 2.00
C ILE A 372 -1.91 17.17 0.54
N VAL A 373 -2.77 16.87 -0.43
CA VAL A 373 -2.51 17.12 -1.86
C VAL A 373 -2.51 18.61 -2.16
N SER A 374 -3.37 19.39 -1.47
CA SER A 374 -3.56 20.82 -1.68
C SER A 374 -2.75 21.70 -0.74
N ALA A 375 -2.19 21.12 0.35
CA ALA A 375 -1.42 21.87 1.34
C ALA A 375 0.02 22.13 0.89
N ASP A 376 0.53 23.32 1.21
CA ASP A 376 1.96 23.61 1.08
C ASP A 376 2.73 23.03 2.27
N ILE A 377 3.13 21.77 2.11
CA ILE A 377 3.87 21.03 3.15
C ILE A 377 5.23 21.68 3.47
N ASN A 378 5.85 22.34 2.50
CA ASN A 378 7.09 23.08 2.74
C ASN A 378 6.86 24.32 3.59
N ALA A 379 5.79 25.06 3.37
CA ALA A 379 5.42 26.18 4.23
C ALA A 379 5.15 25.74 5.68
N ILE A 380 4.44 24.64 5.88
CA ILE A 380 4.19 24.04 7.21
C ILE A 380 5.52 23.69 7.89
N ARG A 381 6.44 23.07 7.16
CA ARG A 381 7.76 22.67 7.67
C ARG A 381 8.61 23.87 8.02
N MET A 382 8.68 24.87 7.14
CA MET A 382 9.47 26.11 7.35
C MET A 382 8.95 26.95 8.53
N ALA A 383 7.65 26.90 8.79
CA ALA A 383 7.05 27.52 9.97
C ALA A 383 7.33 26.75 11.29
N GLY A 384 7.98 25.59 11.22
CA GLY A 384 8.32 24.78 12.40
C GLY A 384 7.11 24.09 13.04
N LEU A 385 5.99 23.94 12.31
CA LEU A 385 4.82 23.24 12.80
C LEU A 385 5.01 21.73 12.74
N ARG A 386 4.35 21.01 13.66
CA ARG A 386 4.19 19.57 13.62
C ARG A 386 3.08 19.21 12.67
N LEU A 387 3.25 18.12 11.94
CA LEU A 387 2.26 17.60 10.99
C LEU A 387 1.78 16.22 11.42
N GLY A 388 0.49 16.08 11.67
CA GLY A 388 -0.21 14.80 11.78
C GLY A 388 -0.93 14.47 10.48
N ILE A 389 -0.94 13.20 10.09
CA ILE A 389 -1.64 12.74 8.87
C ILE A 389 -2.52 11.55 9.20
N SER A 390 -3.81 11.62 8.79
CA SER A 390 -4.74 10.49 8.85
C SER A 390 -4.40 9.42 7.81
N THR A 391 -4.48 8.14 8.22
CA THR A 391 -4.26 6.98 7.35
C THR A 391 -5.28 5.87 7.63
N HIS A 392 -5.77 5.21 6.56
CA HIS A 392 -6.84 4.20 6.62
C HIS A 392 -6.44 2.90 5.91
N SER A 393 -5.26 2.85 5.30
CA SER A 393 -4.79 1.71 4.50
C SER A 393 -3.27 1.66 4.37
N GLU A 394 -2.76 0.52 3.88
CA GLU A 394 -1.32 0.32 3.63
C GLU A 394 -0.78 1.32 2.60
N PHE A 395 -1.53 1.60 1.56
CA PHE A 395 -1.15 2.59 0.56
C PHE A 395 -1.08 4.00 1.17
N GLU A 396 -2.07 4.37 1.99
CA GLU A 396 -2.13 5.69 2.59
C GLU A 396 -1.00 5.94 3.60
N PHE A 397 -0.60 4.94 4.39
CA PHE A 397 0.54 5.17 5.27
C PHE A 397 1.87 5.22 4.51
N CYS A 398 2.05 4.49 3.41
CA CYS A 398 3.21 4.65 2.53
C CYS A 398 3.26 6.05 1.91
N TYR A 399 2.11 6.55 1.45
CA TYR A 399 1.99 7.90 0.91
C TYR A 399 2.25 8.99 1.97
N ALA A 400 1.63 8.86 3.14
CA ALA A 400 1.82 9.79 4.25
C ALA A 400 3.27 9.79 4.76
N ALA A 401 3.91 8.62 4.84
CA ALA A 401 5.28 8.45 5.30
C ALA A 401 6.30 9.22 4.43
N THR A 402 6.02 9.41 3.13
CA THR A 402 6.87 10.19 2.22
C THR A 402 7.03 11.65 2.68
N TYR A 403 6.02 12.20 3.34
CA TYR A 403 6.08 13.55 3.92
C TYR A 403 6.82 13.63 5.25
N ARG A 404 7.24 12.48 5.82
CA ARG A 404 7.95 12.33 7.10
C ARG A 404 7.26 13.10 8.22
N PRO A 405 5.97 12.82 8.50
CA PRO A 405 5.13 13.57 9.44
C PRO A 405 5.62 13.41 10.88
N SER A 406 5.12 14.26 11.76
CA SER A 406 5.40 14.21 13.20
C SER A 406 4.67 13.07 13.90
N TYR A 407 3.54 12.60 13.34
CA TYR A 407 2.83 11.39 13.71
C TYR A 407 1.88 10.91 12.60
N LEU A 408 1.53 9.63 12.64
CA LEU A 408 0.47 9.05 11.80
C LEU A 408 -0.76 8.73 12.67
N ALA A 409 -1.94 9.07 12.17
CA ALA A 409 -3.20 8.68 12.80
C ALA A 409 -3.81 7.51 12.01
N ILE A 410 -4.12 6.41 12.70
CA ILE A 410 -4.69 5.18 12.17
C ILE A 410 -6.16 5.12 12.55
N GLY A 411 -7.06 5.07 11.59
CA GLY A 411 -8.51 4.97 11.83
C GLY A 411 -9.30 4.73 10.53
N SER A 412 -10.64 4.53 10.59
CA SER A 412 -11.43 4.38 11.82
C SER A 412 -11.27 2.98 12.40
N ILE A 413 -10.96 2.86 13.70
CA ILE A 413 -10.75 1.54 14.33
C ILE A 413 -12.07 0.78 14.49
N PHE A 414 -13.14 1.50 14.86
CA PHE A 414 -14.50 0.98 15.00
C PHE A 414 -15.48 1.83 14.18
N PRO A 415 -16.70 1.35 13.93
CA PRO A 415 -17.72 2.13 13.26
C PRO A 415 -17.93 3.50 13.93
N THR A 416 -18.11 4.55 13.14
CA THR A 416 -18.29 5.92 13.63
C THR A 416 -19.33 6.66 12.81
N GLN A 417 -20.07 7.56 13.44
CA GLN A 417 -21.03 8.44 12.78
C GLN A 417 -20.38 9.74 12.27
N THR A 418 -19.13 10.00 12.62
CA THR A 418 -18.46 11.29 12.35
C THR A 418 -17.91 11.40 10.92
N LYS A 419 -17.64 10.29 10.26
CA LYS A 419 -17.15 10.21 8.87
C LYS A 419 -17.46 8.82 8.31
N GLU A 420 -17.95 8.74 7.08
CA GLU A 420 -18.01 7.47 6.34
C GLU A 420 -16.58 7.06 5.95
N VAL A 421 -16.06 6.04 6.59
CA VAL A 421 -14.73 5.47 6.32
C VAL A 421 -14.76 3.95 6.48
N ILE A 422 -13.87 3.26 5.79
CA ILE A 422 -13.68 1.83 5.96
C ILE A 422 -13.14 1.55 7.36
N GLU A 423 -13.78 0.61 8.06
CA GLU A 423 -13.33 0.16 9.37
C GLU A 423 -12.00 -0.60 9.25
N VAL A 424 -10.99 -0.14 9.98
CA VAL A 424 -9.67 -0.77 10.06
C VAL A 424 -9.72 -2.02 10.95
N GLY A 425 -10.41 -1.95 12.07
CA GLY A 425 -10.51 -3.02 13.06
C GLY A 425 -9.23 -3.24 13.88
N LEU A 426 -9.37 -3.96 15.00
CA LEU A 426 -8.24 -4.23 15.92
C LEU A 426 -7.14 -5.12 15.29
N VAL A 427 -7.50 -6.03 14.40
CA VAL A 427 -6.53 -6.94 13.75
C VAL A 427 -5.55 -6.15 12.89
N ASN A 428 -6.06 -5.26 12.02
CA ASN A 428 -5.20 -4.41 11.21
C ASN A 428 -4.47 -3.36 12.05
N LEU A 429 -5.10 -2.80 13.10
CA LEU A 429 -4.43 -1.88 14.02
C LEU A 429 -3.20 -2.54 14.67
N ASN A 430 -3.32 -3.77 15.15
CA ASN A 430 -2.21 -4.51 15.75
C ASN A 430 -1.08 -4.73 14.75
N TYR A 431 -1.40 -5.16 13.54
CA TYR A 431 -0.43 -5.36 12.48
C TYR A 431 0.27 -4.03 12.11
N TRP A 432 -0.47 -2.96 11.85
CA TRP A 432 0.10 -1.67 11.46
C TRP A 432 0.87 -1.01 12.61
N ALA A 433 0.42 -1.16 13.84
CA ALA A 433 1.16 -0.64 15.01
C ALA A 433 2.52 -1.34 15.17
N GLN A 434 2.60 -2.65 14.96
CA GLN A 434 3.87 -3.38 14.97
C GLN A 434 4.79 -2.93 13.84
N LEU A 435 4.23 -2.70 12.65
CA LEU A 435 4.96 -2.29 11.46
C LEU A 435 5.53 -0.87 11.58
N LEU A 436 4.76 0.08 12.13
CA LEU A 436 5.03 1.52 12.01
C LEU A 436 5.60 2.17 13.29
N ARG A 437 5.40 1.58 14.49
CA ARG A 437 5.73 2.24 15.79
C ARG A 437 7.19 2.60 15.97
N ASN A 438 8.12 1.92 15.31
CA ASN A 438 9.55 2.21 15.36
C ASN A 438 9.96 3.34 14.39
N HIS A 439 9.05 3.77 13.52
CA HIS A 439 9.29 4.77 12.49
C HIS A 439 8.53 6.07 12.76
N PHE A 440 7.34 5.98 13.37
CA PHE A 440 6.46 7.12 13.64
C PHE A 440 5.78 7.00 15.01
N PRO A 441 5.57 8.13 15.73
CA PRO A 441 4.54 8.19 16.76
C PRO A 441 3.17 7.87 16.14
N LEU A 442 2.38 7.02 16.81
CA LEU A 442 1.08 6.55 16.29
C LEU A 442 -0.07 7.02 17.15
N VAL A 443 -1.16 7.42 16.49
CA VAL A 443 -2.43 7.80 17.11
C VAL A 443 -3.53 6.90 16.56
N ALA A 444 -4.24 6.15 17.39
CA ALA A 444 -5.44 5.42 16.99
C ALA A 444 -6.68 6.32 17.16
N ILE A 445 -7.60 6.28 16.17
CA ILE A 445 -8.81 7.10 16.17
C ILE A 445 -10.00 6.36 15.54
N GLY A 446 -11.21 6.77 15.87
CA GLY A 446 -12.47 6.35 15.24
C GLY A 446 -13.24 5.30 16.05
N GLY A 447 -14.42 5.69 16.53
CA GLY A 447 -15.33 4.84 17.30
C GLY A 447 -14.79 4.34 18.65
N ILE A 448 -13.71 4.96 19.17
CA ILE A 448 -13.09 4.57 20.43
C ILE A 448 -13.86 5.17 21.60
N ALA A 449 -14.26 4.31 22.55
CA ALA A 449 -15.05 4.61 23.72
C ALA A 449 -14.47 3.93 24.97
N ILE A 450 -15.03 4.20 26.15
CA ILE A 450 -14.55 3.67 27.43
C ILE A 450 -14.56 2.14 27.49
N ASP A 451 -15.50 1.51 26.81
CA ASP A 451 -15.70 0.06 26.81
C ASP A 451 -14.78 -0.70 25.85
N ASN A 452 -14.20 -0.05 24.84
CA ASN A 452 -13.35 -0.70 23.83
C ASN A 452 -11.89 -0.19 23.79
N ILE A 453 -11.54 0.85 24.55
CA ILE A 453 -10.22 1.50 24.54
C ILE A 453 -9.07 0.56 24.97
N GLU A 454 -9.34 -0.43 25.80
CA GLU A 454 -8.32 -1.37 26.30
C GLU A 454 -7.73 -2.17 25.15
N GLY A 455 -8.57 -2.72 24.26
CA GLY A 455 -8.09 -3.42 23.05
C GLY A 455 -7.27 -2.55 22.12
N VAL A 456 -7.56 -1.24 22.06
CA VAL A 456 -6.77 -0.27 21.29
C VAL A 456 -5.41 -0.03 21.95
N ALA A 457 -5.37 0.16 23.27
CA ALA A 457 -4.14 0.37 24.00
C ALA A 457 -3.21 -0.86 23.97
N ASP A 458 -3.78 -2.06 23.86
CA ASP A 458 -3.05 -3.32 23.70
C ASP A 458 -2.31 -3.43 22.36
N SER A 459 -2.69 -2.69 21.34
CA SER A 459 -1.95 -2.66 20.06
C SER A 459 -0.55 -2.06 20.17
N GLY A 460 -0.31 -1.26 21.22
CA GLY A 460 0.96 -0.57 21.44
C GLY A 460 1.07 0.78 20.72
N VAL A 461 -0.05 1.36 20.26
CA VAL A 461 -0.08 2.75 19.82
C VAL A 461 0.20 3.67 21.01
N GLY A 462 1.01 4.71 20.79
CA GLY A 462 1.39 5.65 21.85
C GLY A 462 0.30 6.63 22.24
N SER A 463 -0.77 6.76 21.45
CA SER A 463 -1.79 7.79 21.63
C SER A 463 -3.15 7.34 21.13
N ILE A 464 -4.21 7.78 21.83
CA ILE A 464 -5.59 7.43 21.49
C ILE A 464 -6.42 8.70 21.38
N ALA A 465 -6.93 8.95 20.19
CA ALA A 465 -7.82 10.07 19.93
C ALA A 465 -9.29 9.67 20.06
N VAL A 466 -10.07 10.53 20.70
CA VAL A 466 -11.50 10.34 20.96
C VAL A 466 -12.31 11.59 20.64
N VAL A 467 -13.56 11.42 20.24
CA VAL A 467 -14.53 12.49 20.00
C VAL A 467 -15.72 12.29 20.93
N SER A 468 -16.69 11.48 20.52
CA SER A 468 -17.98 11.27 21.21
C SER A 468 -17.84 10.68 22.61
N ALA A 469 -16.80 9.90 22.88
CA ALA A 469 -16.53 9.38 24.21
C ALA A 469 -16.37 10.47 25.29
N ILE A 470 -16.05 11.69 24.89
CA ILE A 470 -15.97 12.88 25.77
C ILE A 470 -17.12 13.84 25.49
N THR A 471 -17.34 14.20 24.22
CA THR A 471 -18.26 15.28 23.85
C THR A 471 -19.75 14.92 24.01
N GLN A 472 -20.07 13.63 24.04
CA GLN A 472 -21.42 13.11 24.25
C GLN A 472 -21.60 12.44 25.61
N ALA A 473 -20.58 12.47 26.49
CA ALA A 473 -20.68 11.92 27.83
C ALA A 473 -21.56 12.78 28.73
N ASN A 474 -22.40 12.14 29.55
CA ASN A 474 -23.22 12.86 30.57
C ASN A 474 -22.34 13.62 31.56
N ASP A 475 -21.19 13.04 31.93
CA ASP A 475 -20.14 13.69 32.73
C ASP A 475 -18.80 13.54 32.00
N TYR A 476 -18.41 14.59 31.27
CA TYR A 476 -17.18 14.62 30.53
C TYR A 476 -15.91 14.53 31.40
N ARG A 477 -15.98 14.98 32.68
CA ARG A 477 -14.88 14.95 33.64
C ARG A 477 -14.60 13.51 34.08
N ALA A 478 -15.65 12.77 34.42
CA ALA A 478 -15.58 11.36 34.74
C ALA A 478 -15.09 10.53 33.53
N ALA A 479 -15.59 10.85 32.32
CA ALA A 479 -15.14 10.20 31.09
C ALA A 479 -13.65 10.42 30.82
N VAL A 480 -13.14 11.64 30.94
CA VAL A 480 -11.70 11.96 30.79
C VAL A 480 -10.86 11.19 31.79
N ALA A 481 -11.25 11.20 33.09
CA ALA A 481 -10.52 10.49 34.13
C ALA A 481 -10.45 8.97 33.85
N SER A 482 -11.57 8.35 33.46
CA SER A 482 -11.64 6.92 33.13
C SER A 482 -10.77 6.57 31.93
N LEU A 483 -10.82 7.36 30.85
CA LEU A 483 -10.02 7.14 29.65
C LEU A 483 -8.52 7.27 29.94
N GLN A 484 -8.11 8.30 30.71
CA GLN A 484 -6.72 8.49 31.11
C GLN A 484 -6.20 7.33 31.98
N ASP A 485 -7.01 6.83 32.89
CA ASP A 485 -6.64 5.74 33.79
C ASP A 485 -6.42 4.43 33.02
N LYS A 486 -7.35 4.08 32.13
CA LYS A 486 -7.23 2.90 31.26
C LYS A 486 -5.99 2.94 30.36
N ILE A 487 -5.67 4.09 29.76
CA ILE A 487 -4.45 4.25 28.94
C ILE A 487 -3.19 4.07 29.82
N LYS A 488 -3.14 4.68 31.01
CA LYS A 488 -1.98 4.60 31.91
C LYS A 488 -1.74 3.18 32.43
N HIS A 489 -2.81 2.45 32.72
CA HIS A 489 -2.73 1.09 33.28
C HIS A 489 -2.08 0.14 32.27
N GLN A 490 -2.44 0.21 31.00
CA GLN A 490 -1.88 -0.63 29.93
C GLN A 490 -0.39 -0.31 29.65
N VAL A 491 0.00 0.97 29.70
CA VAL A 491 1.40 1.38 29.50
C VAL A 491 2.30 0.85 30.65
N LYS A 492 1.80 0.75 31.86
CA LYS A 492 2.55 0.19 33.01
C LYS A 492 2.72 -1.33 32.91
N MET A 493 1.66 -2.06 32.51
CA MET A 493 1.75 -3.52 32.36
C MET A 493 2.78 -3.95 31.30
N LYS A 494 2.90 -3.21 30.20
CA LYS A 494 3.88 -3.49 29.13
C LYS A 494 5.34 -3.16 29.47
N LYS A 495 5.58 -2.33 30.51
CA LYS A 495 6.95 -2.05 30.99
C LYS A 495 7.43 -3.07 32.05
N SER A 496 6.53 -3.92 32.52
CA SER A 496 6.81 -4.95 33.53
C SER A 496 6.88 -6.38 32.95
N THR A 497 6.64 -6.55 31.67
CA THR A 497 6.88 -7.76 30.87
C THR A 497 8.05 -7.54 29.91
#